data_175257e4872275a4603cc959390d21d9
#
_entry.id   175257e4872275a4603cc959390d21d9
#
_cell.length_a   1.000
_cell.length_b   1.000
_cell.length_c   1.000
_cell.angle_alpha   90.00
_cell.angle_beta   90.00
_cell.angle_gamma   90.00
#
_symmetry.space_group_name_H-M   'P 1'
#
loop_
_entity.id
_entity.type
_entity.pdbx_description
1 polymer ?
#
loop_
_entity_poly.entity_id
_entity_poly.type
_entity_poly.pdbx_seq_one_letter_code
_entity_poly.pdbx_strand_id
1 'polypeptide(L)'
;MNNSKIPIALLSLTLIFSSLYFLNYQAIYSQTSEDPKSLNCKDNKDQSQYVSNVASNDSKVAGPVTNDLDGFHYVKKFDSNGTLITAWGTKGTGPGQFLHAHGITVDSDGNVYVSDAEKCNVQKFDSEGNFITMWGTRGTGPGQFFQPESMAVDSKGNVFVADYANQHIQKFDSDGNFITMWGSKGRADSQFIKPWGVAVDSSDNVYISDQDNPEVQKFSNDGKFLTKWNSYSPGMLFVHLHDITVDSNDSVYVTDGRNNSYIAKFDDQGNFEKKWGGFGYGNGHFVENHGIVTDKEDNVYVVDTRNVRIQKFNSEGEFITKWGSLGCPDDHFLIPHDIAIDSSGNIYVSDSGNVHFRAQKTCESFEN
;
A
#
# COMPACT_ATOMS: atom_id res chain seq x y z
N MET A 1 -21.29 9.63 50.73
CA MET A 1 -19.82 9.81 50.65
C MET A 1 -19.20 8.45 50.72
N ASN A 2 -18.84 7.86 49.59
CA ASN A 2 -18.04 6.65 49.51
C ASN A 2 -17.08 6.80 48.32
N ASN A 3 -15.83 7.16 48.62
CA ASN A 3 -14.74 7.22 47.68
C ASN A 3 -14.23 5.80 47.44
N SER A 4 -14.55 5.21 46.27
CA SER A 4 -13.85 4.00 45.82
C SER A 4 -12.54 4.40 45.14
N LYS A 5 -11.45 4.18 45.83
CA LYS A 5 -10.09 4.28 45.28
C LYS A 5 -9.85 3.12 44.31
N ILE A 6 -9.62 3.43 43.07
CA ILE A 6 -9.12 2.45 42.05
C ILE A 6 -7.68 2.09 42.46
N PRO A 7 -7.30 0.81 42.53
CA PRO A 7 -5.96 0.41 42.94
C PRO A 7 -4.93 0.82 41.89
N ILE A 8 -3.90 1.55 42.32
CA ILE A 8 -2.75 2.01 41.52
C ILE A 8 -1.96 0.86 40.86
N ALA A 9 -2.16 -0.37 41.34
CA ALA A 9 -1.50 -1.56 40.80
C ALA A 9 -1.91 -1.98 39.37
N LEU A 10 -3.10 -1.55 38.86
CA LEU A 10 -3.51 -1.88 37.50
C LEU A 10 -2.91 -0.93 36.44
N LEU A 11 -2.55 0.29 36.82
CA LEU A 11 -1.91 1.23 35.89
C LEU A 11 -0.43 0.93 35.68
N SER A 12 0.23 0.29 36.61
CA SER A 12 1.66 -0.05 36.51
C SER A 12 1.91 -1.28 35.63
N LEU A 13 0.95 -2.23 35.54
CA LEU A 13 1.11 -3.41 34.67
C LEU A 13 0.95 -3.07 33.19
N THR A 14 0.02 -2.19 32.83
CA THR A 14 -0.17 -1.77 31.42
C THR A 14 1.00 -0.97 30.88
N LEU A 15 1.65 -0.14 31.72
CA LEU A 15 2.85 0.62 31.32
C LEU A 15 4.10 -0.28 31.24
N ILE A 16 4.20 -1.35 32.02
CA ILE A 16 5.33 -2.30 31.96
C ILE A 16 5.19 -3.21 30.73
N PHE A 17 3.98 -3.63 30.36
CA PHE A 17 3.78 -4.41 29.13
C PHE A 17 4.03 -3.59 27.87
N SER A 18 3.64 -2.31 27.83
CA SER A 18 3.92 -1.43 26.68
C SER A 18 5.41 -1.12 26.54
N SER A 19 6.15 -0.93 27.64
CA SER A 19 7.59 -0.68 27.61
C SER A 19 8.41 -1.94 27.29
N LEU A 20 7.99 -3.12 27.76
CA LEU A 20 8.61 -4.41 27.38
C LEU A 20 8.32 -4.76 25.91
N TYR A 21 7.15 -4.40 25.38
CA TYR A 21 6.83 -4.56 23.98
C TYR A 21 7.66 -3.60 23.09
N PHE A 22 7.85 -2.36 23.55
CA PHE A 22 8.68 -1.37 22.87
C PHE A 22 10.17 -1.73 22.89
N LEU A 23 10.67 -2.29 23.99
CA LEU A 23 12.05 -2.76 24.13
C LEU A 23 12.31 -4.04 23.33
N ASN A 24 11.38 -4.98 23.29
CA ASN A 24 11.47 -6.14 22.38
C ASN A 24 11.35 -5.75 20.91
N TYR A 25 10.52 -4.76 20.58
CA TYR A 25 10.43 -4.20 19.25
C TYR A 25 11.73 -3.52 18.81
N GLN A 26 12.35 -2.75 19.70
CA GLN A 26 13.67 -2.14 19.46
C GLN A 26 14.79 -3.20 19.38
N ALA A 27 14.74 -4.27 20.16
CA ALA A 27 15.74 -5.35 20.14
C ALA A 27 15.64 -6.20 18.86
N ILE A 28 14.43 -6.46 18.35
CA ILE A 28 14.23 -7.14 17.06
C ILE A 28 14.74 -6.25 15.92
N TYR A 29 14.54 -4.93 15.99
CA TYR A 29 15.04 -3.99 15.00
C TYR A 29 16.53 -3.65 15.11
N SER A 30 17.13 -3.74 16.30
CA SER A 30 18.58 -3.50 16.48
C SER A 30 19.45 -4.68 16.05
N GLN A 31 18.90 -5.89 15.98
CA GLN A 31 19.61 -7.06 15.47
C GLN A 31 19.59 -7.17 13.94
N THR A 32 18.74 -6.39 13.22
CA THR A 32 18.72 -6.31 11.77
C THR A 32 19.55 -5.14 11.22
N SER A 33 20.38 -4.48 12.04
CA SER A 33 21.24 -3.36 11.65
C SER A 33 22.58 -3.76 11.01
N GLU A 34 22.78 -5.03 10.69
CA GLU A 34 23.81 -5.41 9.73
C GLU A 34 23.26 -5.21 8.31
N ASP A 35 23.99 -4.45 7.52
CA ASP A 35 23.76 -4.12 6.12
C ASP A 35 23.29 -5.38 5.34
N PRO A 36 22.09 -5.39 4.73
CA PRO A 36 21.68 -6.52 3.91
C PRO A 36 22.61 -6.59 2.71
N LYS A 37 23.55 -7.55 2.76
CA LYS A 37 24.51 -7.79 1.71
C LYS A 37 23.79 -8.30 0.47
N SER A 38 23.98 -7.61 -0.61
CA SER A 38 23.43 -7.70 -1.97
C SER A 38 22.90 -9.07 -2.45
N LEU A 39 21.60 -9.12 -2.76
CA LEU A 39 21.04 -10.11 -3.68
C LEU A 39 21.54 -9.79 -5.09
N ASN A 40 22.40 -10.64 -5.64
CA ASN A 40 22.85 -10.53 -7.02
C ASN A 40 21.86 -11.29 -7.91
N CYS A 41 21.02 -10.57 -8.63
CA CYS A 41 20.04 -11.16 -9.53
C CYS A 41 20.64 -11.90 -10.75
N LYS A 42 21.98 -11.88 -10.92
CA LYS A 42 22.68 -12.52 -12.04
C LYS A 42 22.92 -14.02 -11.89
N ASP A 43 22.85 -14.57 -10.67
CA ASP A 43 23.21 -15.99 -10.46
C ASP A 43 21.97 -16.85 -10.15
N ASN A 44 21.32 -17.30 -11.20
CA ASN A 44 20.07 -18.07 -11.21
C ASN A 44 20.29 -19.59 -10.99
N LYS A 45 21.24 -19.99 -10.13
CA LYS A 45 21.49 -21.42 -9.84
C LYS A 45 21.57 -21.66 -8.35
N ASP A 46 20.46 -22.03 -7.75
CA ASP A 46 20.31 -22.57 -6.40
C ASP A 46 19.52 -21.70 -5.40
N GLN A 47 18.25 -21.49 -5.69
CA GLN A 47 17.34 -20.81 -4.75
C GLN A 47 16.59 -21.78 -3.82
N SER A 48 16.73 -23.09 -3.96
CA SER A 48 16.05 -24.07 -3.11
C SER A 48 16.46 -24.04 -1.62
N GLN A 49 17.61 -23.44 -1.31
CA GLN A 49 18.12 -23.31 0.07
C GLN A 49 17.58 -22.07 0.82
N TYR A 50 17.09 -21.05 0.11
CA TYR A 50 16.61 -19.82 0.75
C TYR A 50 15.22 -19.95 1.37
N VAL A 51 14.35 -20.76 0.76
CA VAL A 51 12.96 -20.91 1.23
C VAL A 51 12.86 -21.72 2.53
N SER A 52 13.79 -22.61 2.80
CA SER A 52 13.80 -23.42 4.03
C SER A 52 14.20 -22.66 5.29
N ASN A 53 14.91 -21.53 5.15
CA ASN A 53 15.45 -20.77 6.29
C ASN A 53 14.51 -19.66 6.80
N VAL A 54 13.51 -19.25 6.02
CA VAL A 54 12.50 -18.29 6.47
C VAL A 54 11.48 -18.94 7.42
N ALA A 55 11.37 -20.27 7.39
CA ALA A 55 10.48 -21.05 8.25
C ALA A 55 11.09 -21.48 9.59
N SER A 56 12.37 -21.29 9.83
CA SER A 56 13.05 -21.59 11.10
C SER A 56 13.52 -20.33 11.79
N ASN A 57 13.20 -20.21 13.08
CA ASN A 57 13.57 -19.12 13.98
C ASN A 57 15.09 -18.94 14.20
N ASP A 58 15.90 -19.13 13.17
CA ASP A 58 17.35 -19.04 13.31
C ASP A 58 17.89 -17.78 12.60
N SER A 59 18.56 -16.96 13.37
CA SER A 59 19.16 -15.66 13.13
C SER A 59 20.33 -15.65 12.13
N LYS A 60 20.26 -16.38 11.02
CA LYS A 60 21.31 -16.44 9.99
C LYS A 60 20.76 -16.49 8.58
N VAL A 61 20.08 -15.42 8.15
CA VAL A 61 19.88 -15.19 6.72
C VAL A 61 20.24 -13.75 6.40
N ALA A 62 21.47 -13.52 6.12
CA ALA A 62 21.95 -12.33 5.44
C ALA A 62 23.02 -12.72 4.44
N GLY A 63 22.60 -13.08 3.24
CA GLY A 63 23.46 -12.95 2.07
C GLY A 63 23.59 -11.47 1.69
N PRO A 64 24.67 -11.04 1.04
CA PRO A 64 24.87 -9.64 0.68
C PRO A 64 23.84 -9.17 -0.37
N VAL A 65 23.01 -8.20 -0.02
CA VAL A 65 22.23 -7.44 -1.01
C VAL A 65 23.17 -6.43 -1.65
N THR A 66 23.61 -6.65 -2.90
CA THR A 66 24.27 -5.59 -3.67
C THR A 66 23.21 -4.58 -4.10
N ASN A 67 23.56 -3.29 -4.15
CA ASN A 67 22.68 -2.24 -4.70
C ASN A 67 22.46 -2.38 -6.22
N ASP A 68 22.88 -3.50 -6.82
CA ASP A 68 22.78 -3.78 -8.24
C ASP A 68 21.62 -4.74 -8.46
N LEU A 69 20.41 -4.17 -8.65
CA LEU A 69 19.17 -4.88 -8.98
C LEU A 69 19.06 -5.11 -10.49
N ASP A 70 20.18 -5.42 -11.16
CA ASP A 70 20.16 -5.79 -12.58
C ASP A 70 19.16 -6.95 -12.80
N GLY A 71 18.11 -6.69 -13.60
CA GLY A 71 17.05 -7.65 -13.90
C GLY A 71 15.84 -7.60 -12.93
N PHE A 72 15.81 -6.66 -11.97
CA PHE A 72 14.60 -6.40 -11.17
C PHE A 72 13.67 -5.42 -11.88
N HIS A 73 12.37 -5.73 -11.91
CA HIS A 73 11.35 -4.87 -12.47
C HIS A 73 10.39 -4.37 -11.38
N TYR A 74 10.07 -3.07 -11.42
CA TYR A 74 9.28 -2.38 -10.41
C TYR A 74 7.77 -2.55 -10.59
N VAL A 75 7.32 -2.96 -11.79
CA VAL A 75 5.90 -3.25 -12.07
C VAL A 75 5.82 -4.65 -12.67
N LYS A 76 4.89 -5.44 -12.17
CA LYS A 76 4.67 -6.83 -12.60
C LYS A 76 3.20 -7.06 -12.92
N LYS A 77 2.95 -7.62 -14.12
CA LYS A 77 1.60 -7.96 -14.60
C LYS A 77 1.40 -9.47 -14.57
N PHE A 78 0.34 -9.91 -13.94
CA PHE A 78 -0.04 -11.32 -13.81
C PHE A 78 -1.43 -11.54 -14.42
N ASP A 79 -1.72 -12.78 -14.79
CA ASP A 79 -3.09 -13.21 -15.04
C ASP A 79 -3.87 -13.41 -13.72
N SER A 80 -5.16 -13.68 -13.84
CA SER A 80 -6.05 -13.89 -12.67
C SER A 80 -5.68 -15.13 -11.81
N ASN A 81 -4.79 -16.00 -12.29
CA ASN A 81 -4.27 -17.17 -11.57
C ASN A 81 -2.92 -16.88 -10.89
N GLY A 82 -2.36 -15.69 -11.07
CA GLY A 82 -1.05 -15.31 -10.55
C GLY A 82 0.12 -15.76 -11.42
N THR A 83 -0.11 -16.10 -12.70
CA THR A 83 0.97 -16.38 -13.67
C THR A 83 1.49 -15.08 -14.25
N LEU A 84 2.80 -14.88 -14.20
CA LEU A 84 3.44 -13.68 -14.77
C LEU A 84 3.19 -13.58 -16.27
N ILE A 85 2.73 -12.41 -16.72
CA ILE A 85 2.55 -12.08 -18.14
C ILE A 85 3.74 -11.24 -18.63
N THR A 86 4.05 -10.15 -17.93
CA THR A 86 5.17 -9.25 -18.25
C THR A 86 5.59 -8.45 -17.02
N ALA A 87 6.77 -7.85 -17.08
CA ALA A 87 7.28 -6.95 -16.05
C ALA A 87 8.09 -5.83 -16.70
N TRP A 88 8.09 -4.64 -16.07
CA TRP A 88 8.83 -3.48 -16.57
C TRP A 88 9.26 -2.54 -15.45
N GLY A 89 10.00 -1.53 -15.83
CA GLY A 89 10.55 -0.54 -14.91
C GLY A 89 11.90 -0.98 -14.36
N THR A 90 12.88 -0.13 -14.47
CA THR A 90 14.24 -0.33 -13.93
C THR A 90 14.58 0.78 -12.97
N LYS A 91 15.65 0.62 -12.18
CA LYS A 91 16.10 1.67 -11.26
C LYS A 91 16.64 2.87 -12.03
N GLY A 92 16.17 4.07 -11.66
CA GLY A 92 16.67 5.31 -12.23
C GLY A 92 15.67 6.46 -12.23
N THR A 93 16.05 7.57 -12.86
CA THR A 93 15.27 8.83 -12.85
C THR A 93 14.60 9.16 -14.19
N GLY A 94 14.92 8.42 -15.26
CA GLY A 94 14.33 8.63 -16.58
C GLY A 94 12.90 8.12 -16.73
N PRO A 95 12.29 8.29 -17.93
CA PRO A 95 11.03 7.67 -18.29
C PRO A 95 11.10 6.15 -18.17
N GLY A 96 10.04 5.54 -17.57
CA GLY A 96 10.00 4.10 -17.34
C GLY A 96 10.96 3.59 -16.26
N GLN A 97 11.65 4.48 -15.56
CA GLN A 97 12.53 4.12 -14.45
C GLN A 97 11.94 4.61 -13.13
N PHE A 98 12.27 3.94 -12.03
CA PHE A 98 11.73 4.22 -10.70
C PHE A 98 12.86 4.30 -9.66
N LEU A 99 12.62 5.10 -8.63
CA LEU A 99 13.38 5.07 -7.38
C LEU A 99 12.59 4.35 -6.30
N HIS A 100 11.27 4.60 -6.22
CA HIS A 100 10.37 3.98 -5.28
C HIS A 100 8.95 3.92 -5.89
N ALA A 101 8.68 2.91 -6.73
CA ALA A 101 7.33 2.65 -7.22
C ALA A 101 6.43 2.29 -6.02
N HIS A 102 5.35 3.03 -5.82
CA HIS A 102 4.47 2.87 -4.66
C HIS A 102 3.04 2.55 -5.08
N GLY A 103 2.19 3.54 -5.30
CA GLY A 103 0.81 3.33 -5.74
C GLY A 103 0.72 2.90 -7.21
N ILE A 104 -0.27 2.08 -7.53
CA ILE A 104 -0.58 1.65 -8.90
C ILE A 104 -2.08 1.62 -9.12
N THR A 105 -2.54 2.11 -10.29
CA THR A 105 -3.94 2.01 -10.70
C THR A 105 -4.04 1.83 -12.22
N VAL A 106 -5.20 1.38 -12.70
CA VAL A 106 -5.45 1.13 -14.13
C VAL A 106 -6.76 1.82 -14.54
N ASP A 107 -6.76 2.51 -15.68
CA ASP A 107 -7.97 3.10 -16.24
C ASP A 107 -8.76 2.09 -17.08
N SER A 108 -9.96 2.49 -17.55
CA SER A 108 -10.84 1.64 -18.37
C SER A 108 -10.26 1.29 -19.74
N ASP A 109 -9.28 2.06 -20.23
CA ASP A 109 -8.58 1.83 -21.50
C ASP A 109 -7.38 0.88 -21.32
N GLY A 110 -7.09 0.46 -20.07
CA GLY A 110 -5.99 -0.41 -19.72
C GLY A 110 -4.66 0.31 -19.54
N ASN A 111 -4.64 1.64 -19.46
CA ASN A 111 -3.41 2.37 -19.13
C ASN A 111 -3.12 2.24 -17.64
N VAL A 112 -1.85 2.05 -17.33
CA VAL A 112 -1.34 1.83 -15.97
C VAL A 112 -0.67 3.10 -15.46
N TYR A 113 -1.07 3.56 -14.29
CA TYR A 113 -0.49 4.72 -13.62
C TYR A 113 0.28 4.24 -12.39
N VAL A 114 1.51 4.71 -12.23
CA VAL A 114 2.39 4.33 -11.12
C VAL A 114 2.95 5.60 -10.47
N SER A 115 2.74 5.76 -9.17
CA SER A 115 3.38 6.81 -8.40
C SER A 115 4.81 6.42 -8.03
N ASP A 116 5.72 7.39 -8.05
CA ASP A 116 7.06 7.25 -7.51
C ASP A 116 7.23 8.22 -6.33
N ALA A 117 7.19 7.68 -5.13
CA ALA A 117 7.22 8.46 -3.90
C ALA A 117 8.53 9.23 -3.72
N GLU A 118 9.66 8.70 -4.21
CA GLU A 118 10.96 9.39 -4.14
C GLU A 118 11.17 10.38 -5.29
N LYS A 119 10.66 10.10 -6.50
CA LYS A 119 10.74 11.02 -7.64
C LYS A 119 9.68 12.12 -7.59
N CYS A 120 8.71 12.03 -6.71
CA CYS A 120 7.59 12.98 -6.60
C CYS A 120 6.82 13.13 -7.91
N ASN A 121 6.56 12.04 -8.62
CA ASN A 121 5.83 12.04 -9.88
C ASN A 121 4.91 10.82 -10.04
N VAL A 122 4.07 10.89 -11.07
CA VAL A 122 3.26 9.78 -11.57
C VAL A 122 3.70 9.50 -13.00
N GLN A 123 3.83 8.23 -13.35
CA GLN A 123 4.13 7.77 -14.70
C GLN A 123 2.95 6.97 -15.25
N LYS A 124 2.60 7.20 -16.52
CA LYS A 124 1.57 6.47 -17.27
C LYS A 124 2.22 5.56 -18.31
N PHE A 125 1.70 4.35 -18.39
CA PHE A 125 2.11 3.30 -19.34
C PHE A 125 0.89 2.74 -20.04
N ASP A 126 1.09 2.09 -21.20
CA ASP A 126 0.07 1.21 -21.76
C ASP A 126 0.04 -0.15 -21.01
N SER A 127 -0.89 -1.01 -21.41
CA SER A 127 -1.08 -2.34 -20.80
C SER A 127 0.09 -3.30 -21.00
N GLU A 128 0.99 -3.00 -21.93
CA GLU A 128 2.21 -3.75 -22.23
C GLU A 128 3.44 -3.21 -21.51
N GLY A 129 3.30 -2.09 -20.77
CA GLY A 129 4.37 -1.43 -20.01
C GLY A 129 5.19 -0.44 -20.82
N ASN A 130 4.73 -0.02 -22.02
CA ASN A 130 5.39 1.04 -22.76
C ASN A 130 5.07 2.40 -22.14
N PHE A 131 6.09 3.20 -21.89
CA PHE A 131 5.94 4.54 -21.32
C PHE A 131 5.15 5.48 -22.23
N ILE A 132 4.16 6.15 -21.67
CA ILE A 132 3.35 7.14 -22.40
C ILE A 132 3.72 8.57 -21.98
N THR A 133 3.56 8.90 -20.70
CA THR A 133 3.83 10.22 -20.15
C THR A 133 4.15 10.17 -18.66
N MET A 134 4.61 11.29 -18.11
CA MET A 134 4.75 11.48 -16.66
C MET A 134 4.50 12.93 -16.28
N TRP A 135 4.03 13.14 -15.06
CA TRP A 135 3.84 14.46 -14.48
C TRP A 135 4.16 14.48 -13.01
N GLY A 136 4.30 15.66 -12.47
CA GLY A 136 4.67 15.88 -11.10
C GLY A 136 6.12 16.29 -10.94
N THR A 137 6.34 17.18 -10.00
CA THR A 137 7.66 17.62 -9.54
C THR A 137 7.57 17.87 -8.04
N ARG A 138 8.70 17.86 -7.36
CA ARG A 138 8.73 18.13 -5.93
C ARG A 138 8.19 19.52 -5.58
N GLY A 139 7.28 19.58 -4.61
CA GLY A 139 6.73 20.84 -4.09
C GLY A 139 5.36 20.67 -3.45
N THR A 140 4.68 21.78 -3.17
CA THR A 140 3.40 21.83 -2.44
C THR A 140 2.26 22.44 -3.25
N GLY A 141 2.54 22.91 -4.45
CA GLY A 141 1.57 23.56 -5.33
C GLY A 141 0.81 22.58 -6.24
N PRO A 142 -0.10 23.11 -7.08
CA PRO A 142 -0.79 22.33 -8.10
C PRO A 142 0.19 21.60 -9.02
N GLY A 143 -0.02 20.29 -9.18
CA GLY A 143 0.85 19.43 -9.99
C GLY A 143 2.22 19.16 -9.37
N GLN A 144 2.43 19.53 -8.12
CA GLN A 144 3.63 19.19 -7.36
C GLN A 144 3.31 18.20 -6.25
N PHE A 145 4.23 17.30 -5.96
CA PHE A 145 4.09 16.31 -4.91
C PHE A 145 5.27 16.37 -3.93
N PHE A 146 5.06 15.86 -2.74
CA PHE A 146 6.14 15.61 -1.82
C PHE A 146 6.33 14.10 -1.57
N GLN A 147 5.23 13.36 -1.48
CA GLN A 147 5.24 11.90 -1.36
C GLN A 147 3.90 11.35 -1.89
N PRO A 148 3.75 11.20 -3.24
CA PRO A 148 2.55 10.60 -3.82
C PRO A 148 2.51 9.11 -3.48
N GLU A 149 1.41 8.66 -2.88
CA GLU A 149 1.17 7.29 -2.46
C GLU A 149 0.16 6.62 -3.38
N SER A 150 -1.00 6.19 -2.87
CA SER A 150 -2.03 5.51 -3.66
C SER A 150 -2.77 6.45 -4.61
N MET A 151 -3.40 5.85 -5.62
CA MET A 151 -4.13 6.54 -6.68
C MET A 151 -5.39 5.76 -7.05
N ALA A 152 -6.40 6.48 -7.56
CA ALA A 152 -7.57 5.89 -8.20
C ALA A 152 -7.97 6.68 -9.44
N VAL A 153 -8.75 6.03 -10.32
CA VAL A 153 -9.26 6.64 -11.56
C VAL A 153 -10.79 6.66 -11.52
N ASP A 154 -11.41 7.81 -11.88
CA ASP A 154 -12.85 7.91 -12.01
C ASP A 154 -13.37 7.40 -13.38
N SER A 155 -14.69 7.35 -13.56
CA SER A 155 -15.36 6.87 -14.78
C SER A 155 -15.01 7.69 -16.03
N LYS A 156 -14.42 8.89 -15.87
CA LYS A 156 -14.01 9.79 -16.95
C LYS A 156 -12.52 9.73 -17.25
N GLY A 157 -11.78 8.86 -16.54
CA GLY A 157 -10.33 8.74 -16.66
C GLY A 157 -9.54 9.80 -15.89
N ASN A 158 -10.16 10.54 -14.95
CA ASN A 158 -9.41 11.45 -14.11
C ASN A 158 -8.72 10.68 -12.98
N VAL A 159 -7.49 11.06 -12.68
CA VAL A 159 -6.61 10.41 -11.70
C VAL A 159 -6.59 11.21 -10.41
N PHE A 160 -6.92 10.57 -9.30
CA PHE A 160 -6.78 11.11 -7.96
C PHE A 160 -5.51 10.56 -7.32
N VAL A 161 -4.72 11.42 -6.69
CA VAL A 161 -3.44 11.08 -6.08
C VAL A 161 -3.43 11.57 -4.63
N ALA A 162 -3.20 10.67 -3.68
CA ALA A 162 -2.95 11.03 -2.30
C ALA A 162 -1.51 11.52 -2.14
N ASP A 163 -1.33 12.77 -1.73
CA ASP A 163 -0.02 13.30 -1.38
C ASP A 163 0.15 13.25 0.15
N TYR A 164 0.70 12.16 0.60
CA TYR A 164 0.87 11.80 2.00
C TYR A 164 1.57 12.88 2.83
N ALA A 165 2.66 13.43 2.31
CA ALA A 165 3.47 14.39 3.05
C ALA A 165 2.92 15.83 2.96
N ASN A 166 2.17 16.16 1.90
CA ASN A 166 1.50 17.46 1.76
C ASN A 166 0.09 17.48 2.37
N GLN A 167 -0.44 16.33 2.82
CA GLN A 167 -1.75 16.19 3.47
C GLN A 167 -2.91 16.71 2.60
N HIS A 168 -2.86 16.41 1.29
CA HIS A 168 -3.93 16.75 0.36
C HIS A 168 -4.10 15.68 -0.72
N ILE A 169 -5.22 15.76 -1.44
CA ILE A 169 -5.52 14.96 -2.62
C ILE A 169 -5.47 15.87 -3.82
N GLN A 170 -4.84 15.44 -4.90
CA GLN A 170 -4.83 16.15 -6.17
C GLN A 170 -5.55 15.33 -7.24
N LYS A 171 -6.33 16.01 -8.09
CA LYS A 171 -7.03 15.45 -9.23
C LYS A 171 -6.42 15.96 -10.53
N PHE A 172 -6.20 15.06 -11.47
CA PHE A 172 -5.66 15.31 -12.81
C PHE A 172 -6.57 14.71 -13.87
N ASP A 173 -6.48 15.19 -15.11
CA ASP A 173 -7.01 14.43 -16.24
C ASP A 173 -6.08 13.25 -16.62
N SER A 174 -6.49 12.45 -17.60
CA SER A 174 -5.73 11.27 -18.05
C SER A 174 -4.37 11.60 -18.68
N ASP A 175 -4.12 12.85 -19.03
CA ASP A 175 -2.87 13.35 -19.60
C ASP A 175 -1.95 13.98 -18.54
N GLY A 176 -2.41 14.06 -17.28
CA GLY A 176 -1.66 14.62 -16.15
C GLY A 176 -1.83 16.13 -15.99
N ASN A 177 -2.82 16.77 -16.65
CA ASN A 177 -3.11 18.16 -16.41
C ASN A 177 -3.86 18.31 -15.08
N PHE A 178 -3.42 19.23 -14.24
CA PHE A 178 -4.02 19.50 -12.94
C PHE A 178 -5.46 20.05 -13.09
N ILE A 179 -6.40 19.48 -12.33
CA ILE A 179 -7.81 19.91 -12.31
C ILE A 179 -8.12 20.64 -11.00
N THR A 180 -7.91 19.97 -9.85
CA THR A 180 -8.22 20.53 -8.53
C THR A 180 -7.44 19.81 -7.44
N MET A 181 -7.44 20.38 -6.24
CA MET A 181 -6.94 19.70 -5.03
C MET A 181 -7.74 20.12 -3.81
N TRP A 182 -7.78 19.25 -2.81
CA TRP A 182 -8.40 19.51 -1.50
C TRP A 182 -7.65 18.80 -0.39
N GLY A 183 -7.92 19.21 0.83
CA GLY A 183 -7.25 18.70 2.01
C GLY A 183 -6.28 19.71 2.59
N SER A 184 -5.98 19.54 3.84
CA SER A 184 -4.96 20.26 4.59
C SER A 184 -4.63 19.50 5.87
N LYS A 185 -3.50 19.82 6.49
CA LYS A 185 -3.10 19.17 7.73
C LYS A 185 -4.09 19.40 8.86
N GLY A 186 -4.59 18.34 9.47
CA GLY A 186 -5.49 18.39 10.63
C GLY A 186 -6.33 17.13 10.81
N ARG A 187 -7.36 17.20 11.66
CA ARG A 187 -8.25 16.08 12.03
C ARG A 187 -9.73 16.41 11.87
N ALA A 188 -10.05 17.59 11.35
CA ALA A 188 -11.42 17.98 11.02
C ALA A 188 -11.84 17.40 9.67
N ASP A 189 -13.11 17.61 9.29
CA ASP A 189 -13.61 17.25 7.96
C ASP A 189 -12.75 17.90 6.87
N SER A 190 -12.39 17.15 5.84
CA SER A 190 -11.48 17.54 4.78
C SER A 190 -10.05 17.85 5.24
N GLN A 191 -9.65 17.38 6.40
CA GLN A 191 -8.26 17.47 6.86
C GLN A 191 -7.65 16.09 7.02
N PHE A 192 -6.34 15.99 6.82
CA PHE A 192 -5.60 14.74 6.88
C PHE A 192 -4.33 14.89 7.73
N ILE A 193 -3.87 13.80 8.31
CA ILE A 193 -2.54 13.70 8.91
C ILE A 193 -1.60 12.99 7.94
N LYS A 194 -2.05 11.86 7.39
CA LYS A 194 -1.31 11.05 6.41
C LYS A 194 -2.30 10.34 5.47
N PRO A 195 -2.88 11.05 4.49
CA PRO A 195 -3.76 10.41 3.51
C PRO A 195 -2.95 9.38 2.72
N TRP A 196 -3.44 8.15 2.69
CA TRP A 196 -2.73 7.04 2.05
C TRP A 196 -3.49 6.48 0.87
N GLY A 197 -4.53 5.70 1.11
CA GLY A 197 -5.32 5.03 0.09
C GLY A 197 -6.38 5.92 -0.54
N VAL A 198 -6.63 5.70 -1.82
CA VAL A 198 -7.68 6.38 -2.59
C VAL A 198 -8.50 5.33 -3.33
N ALA A 199 -9.83 5.41 -3.24
CA ALA A 199 -10.75 4.61 -4.04
C ALA A 199 -11.88 5.47 -4.60
N VAL A 200 -12.54 4.99 -5.67
CA VAL A 200 -13.67 5.66 -6.32
C VAL A 200 -14.83 4.67 -6.46
N ASP A 201 -16.05 5.08 -6.06
CA ASP A 201 -17.25 4.25 -6.19
C ASP A 201 -17.94 4.41 -7.55
N SER A 202 -19.00 3.63 -7.78
CA SER A 202 -19.77 3.63 -9.03
C SER A 202 -20.44 4.98 -9.37
N SER A 203 -20.57 5.86 -8.38
CA SER A 203 -21.09 7.23 -8.49
C SER A 203 -20.00 8.29 -8.61
N ASP A 204 -18.75 7.88 -8.82
CA ASP A 204 -17.55 8.72 -8.82
C ASP A 204 -17.27 9.45 -7.48
N ASN A 205 -17.80 8.99 -6.33
CA ASN A 205 -17.36 9.52 -5.05
C ASN A 205 -15.99 8.96 -4.68
N VAL A 206 -15.20 9.75 -3.97
CA VAL A 206 -13.81 9.46 -3.63
C VAL A 206 -13.68 9.15 -2.15
N TYR A 207 -13.05 8.02 -1.84
CA TYR A 207 -12.78 7.58 -0.47
C TYR A 207 -11.29 7.69 -0.19
N ILE A 208 -10.94 8.23 0.97
CA ILE A 208 -9.56 8.43 1.41
C ILE A 208 -9.38 7.76 2.77
N SER A 209 -8.41 6.87 2.88
CA SER A 209 -7.93 6.37 4.17
C SER A 209 -6.83 7.27 4.71
N ASP A 210 -6.90 7.60 6.01
CA ASP A 210 -5.85 8.38 6.69
C ASP A 210 -5.13 7.50 7.73
N GLN A 211 -3.84 7.32 7.55
CA GLN A 211 -3.04 6.38 8.32
C GLN A 211 -2.83 6.81 9.79
N ASP A 212 -2.46 8.08 10.04
CA ASP A 212 -2.14 8.60 11.37
C ASP A 212 -3.30 9.39 12.02
N ASN A 213 -4.39 9.58 11.30
CA ASN A 213 -5.71 9.88 11.81
C ASN A 213 -6.65 8.77 11.34
N PRO A 214 -6.58 7.54 11.93
CA PRO A 214 -7.18 6.36 11.34
C PRO A 214 -8.69 6.53 11.16
N GLU A 215 -9.06 7.07 10.02
CA GLU A 215 -10.44 7.28 9.57
C GLU A 215 -10.52 7.15 8.04
N VAL A 216 -11.69 6.86 7.55
CA VAL A 216 -12.03 6.97 6.12
C VAL A 216 -12.88 8.21 5.94
N GLN A 217 -12.56 9.04 4.97
CA GLN A 217 -13.36 10.18 4.56
C GLN A 217 -13.87 9.97 3.13
N LYS A 218 -15.19 10.19 2.92
CA LYS A 218 -15.86 10.15 1.60
C LYS A 218 -16.10 11.57 1.10
N PHE A 219 -15.82 11.78 -0.18
CA PHE A 219 -15.99 13.05 -0.88
C PHE A 219 -16.76 12.84 -2.18
N SER A 220 -17.43 13.90 -2.65
CA SER A 220 -17.86 13.93 -4.05
C SER A 220 -16.66 14.06 -5.00
N ASN A 221 -16.87 13.81 -6.27
CA ASN A 221 -15.84 13.84 -7.31
C ASN A 221 -15.08 15.17 -7.43
N ASP A 222 -15.69 16.28 -6.99
CA ASP A 222 -15.09 17.63 -6.94
C ASP A 222 -14.44 17.98 -5.59
N GLY A 223 -14.33 17.01 -4.68
CA GLY A 223 -13.64 17.16 -3.39
C GLY A 223 -14.48 17.75 -2.26
N LYS A 224 -15.82 17.79 -2.39
CA LYS A 224 -16.69 18.21 -1.30
C LYS A 224 -16.88 17.05 -0.31
N PHE A 225 -16.64 17.31 0.98
CA PHE A 225 -16.84 16.33 2.05
C PHE A 225 -18.31 15.85 2.14
N LEU A 226 -18.49 14.54 2.26
CA LEU A 226 -19.81 13.89 2.40
C LEU A 226 -19.99 13.25 3.78
N THR A 227 -19.10 12.34 4.16
CA THR A 227 -19.15 11.63 5.44
C THR A 227 -17.78 11.08 5.83
N LYS A 228 -17.65 10.57 7.06
CA LYS A 228 -16.48 9.84 7.53
C LYS A 228 -16.80 8.86 8.65
N TRP A 229 -15.93 7.87 8.84
CA TRP A 229 -15.95 6.92 9.96
C TRP A 229 -14.55 6.50 10.37
N ASN A 230 -14.38 6.08 11.63
CA ASN A 230 -13.09 5.78 12.22
C ASN A 230 -13.07 4.51 13.08
N SER A 231 -14.03 3.61 12.89
CA SER A 231 -14.14 2.41 13.72
C SER A 231 -14.88 1.30 13.00
N TYR A 232 -14.58 0.06 13.40
CA TYR A 232 -15.37 -1.12 12.99
C TYR A 232 -16.74 -1.16 13.68
N SER A 233 -16.77 -0.75 14.96
CA SER A 233 -17.98 -0.70 15.81
C SER A 233 -17.65 0.08 17.07
N PRO A 234 -18.62 0.45 17.92
CA PRO A 234 -18.35 1.13 19.17
C PRO A 234 -17.28 0.40 20.01
N GLY A 235 -16.17 1.08 20.26
CA GLY A 235 -15.04 0.56 21.03
C GLY A 235 -13.99 -0.25 20.24
N MET A 236 -14.16 -0.41 18.93
CA MET A 236 -13.20 -1.10 18.05
C MET A 236 -12.67 -0.12 16.98
N LEU A 237 -11.75 0.75 17.36
CA LEU A 237 -11.16 1.75 16.47
C LEU A 237 -10.19 1.11 15.48
N PHE A 238 -10.03 1.74 14.33
CA PHE A 238 -8.90 1.52 13.44
C PHE A 238 -7.59 1.83 14.17
N VAL A 239 -6.50 1.20 13.72
CA VAL A 239 -5.17 1.40 14.32
C VAL A 239 -4.22 2.07 13.35
N HIS A 240 -4.17 1.60 12.09
CA HIS A 240 -3.20 2.07 11.10
C HIS A 240 -3.67 1.71 9.70
N LEU A 241 -4.51 2.56 9.14
CA LEU A 241 -5.05 2.33 7.80
C LEU A 241 -3.95 2.49 6.75
N HIS A 242 -3.95 1.57 5.77
CA HIS A 242 -3.17 1.73 4.57
C HIS A 242 -4.11 2.01 3.39
N ASP A 243 -4.47 1.01 2.64
CA ASP A 243 -5.18 1.19 1.40
C ASP A 243 -6.67 0.89 1.51
N ILE A 244 -7.42 1.26 0.47
CA ILE A 244 -8.88 1.21 0.40
C ILE A 244 -9.31 0.84 -1.02
N THR A 245 -10.34 0.01 -1.15
CA THR A 245 -10.99 -0.29 -2.43
C THR A 245 -12.50 -0.36 -2.29
N VAL A 246 -13.21 -0.31 -3.41
CA VAL A 246 -14.66 -0.41 -3.48
C VAL A 246 -15.03 -1.51 -4.46
N ASP A 247 -16.00 -2.38 -4.07
CA ASP A 247 -16.49 -3.45 -4.94
C ASP A 247 -17.62 -2.99 -5.87
N SER A 248 -18.13 -3.90 -6.71
CA SER A 248 -19.20 -3.59 -7.69
C SER A 248 -20.55 -3.20 -7.04
N ASN A 249 -20.71 -3.43 -5.75
CA ASN A 249 -21.89 -3.08 -4.96
C ASN A 249 -21.68 -1.83 -4.08
N ASP A 250 -20.60 -1.09 -4.33
CA ASP A 250 -20.15 0.06 -3.54
C ASP A 250 -19.79 -0.28 -2.08
N SER A 251 -19.53 -1.57 -1.75
CA SER A 251 -18.97 -1.92 -0.44
C SER A 251 -17.51 -1.51 -0.37
N VAL A 252 -17.10 -0.96 0.77
CA VAL A 252 -15.78 -0.40 1.00
C VAL A 252 -14.91 -1.37 1.80
N TYR A 253 -13.73 -1.68 1.29
CA TYR A 253 -12.76 -2.53 1.97
C TYR A 253 -11.51 -1.73 2.33
N VAL A 254 -11.03 -1.88 3.57
CA VAL A 254 -9.90 -1.14 4.09
C VAL A 254 -8.89 -2.10 4.71
N THR A 255 -7.60 -1.90 4.44
CA THR A 255 -6.53 -2.59 5.14
C THR A 255 -6.16 -1.84 6.40
N ASP A 256 -6.24 -2.51 7.58
CA ASP A 256 -5.74 -1.99 8.85
C ASP A 256 -4.47 -2.75 9.22
N GLY A 257 -3.34 -2.19 8.84
CA GLY A 257 -2.03 -2.83 8.88
C GLY A 257 -1.36 -2.87 10.25
N ARG A 258 -0.04 -2.97 10.26
CA ARG A 258 0.84 -3.10 11.43
C ARG A 258 0.38 -4.18 12.41
N ASN A 259 -0.08 -3.79 13.61
CA ASN A 259 -0.34 -4.74 14.70
C ASN A 259 -1.66 -5.51 14.55
N ASN A 260 -2.61 -5.00 13.78
CA ASN A 260 -3.91 -5.64 13.58
C ASN A 260 -3.90 -6.58 12.38
N SER A 261 -3.35 -6.14 11.25
CA SER A 261 -3.30 -6.90 9.99
C SER A 261 -4.66 -7.47 9.59
N TYR A 262 -5.72 -6.64 9.72
CA TYR A 262 -7.08 -6.97 9.31
C TYR A 262 -7.44 -6.32 7.97
N ILE A 263 -8.43 -6.93 7.31
CA ILE A 263 -9.25 -6.30 6.27
C ILE A 263 -10.63 -6.09 6.86
N ALA A 264 -11.20 -4.90 6.68
CA ALA A 264 -12.54 -4.59 7.13
C ALA A 264 -13.42 -4.20 5.95
N LYS A 265 -14.66 -4.70 5.95
CA LYS A 265 -15.69 -4.39 4.96
C LYS A 265 -16.78 -3.54 5.60
N PHE A 266 -17.21 -2.52 4.86
CA PHE A 266 -18.27 -1.57 5.21
C PHE A 266 -19.22 -1.40 4.04
N ASP A 267 -20.44 -0.94 4.30
CA ASP A 267 -21.29 -0.39 3.24
C ASP A 267 -20.78 1.02 2.81
N ASP A 268 -21.40 1.59 1.79
CA ASP A 268 -21.05 2.91 1.24
C ASP A 268 -21.36 4.09 2.19
N GLN A 269 -22.06 3.84 3.30
CA GLN A 269 -22.34 4.79 4.38
C GLN A 269 -21.36 4.65 5.55
N GLY A 270 -20.45 3.67 5.51
CA GLY A 270 -19.48 3.39 6.56
C GLY A 270 -20.01 2.52 7.70
N ASN A 271 -21.13 1.83 7.51
CA ASN A 271 -21.59 0.85 8.49
C ASN A 271 -20.76 -0.43 8.35
N PHE A 272 -20.21 -0.88 9.47
CA PHE A 272 -19.36 -2.07 9.51
C PHE A 272 -20.16 -3.35 9.19
N GLU A 273 -19.67 -4.15 8.27
CA GLU A 273 -20.24 -5.44 7.92
C GLU A 273 -19.46 -6.61 8.52
N LYS A 274 -18.16 -6.68 8.24
CA LYS A 274 -17.28 -7.76 8.71
C LYS A 274 -15.81 -7.39 8.69
N LYS A 275 -14.99 -8.22 9.30
CA LYS A 275 -13.53 -8.19 9.14
C LYS A 275 -12.95 -9.60 9.17
N TRP A 276 -11.80 -9.76 8.53
CA TRP A 276 -11.01 -10.99 8.57
C TRP A 276 -9.52 -10.68 8.56
N GLY A 277 -8.69 -11.71 8.71
CA GLY A 277 -7.26 -11.55 8.78
C GLY A 277 -6.73 -11.74 10.20
N GLY A 278 -5.70 -10.99 10.51
CA GLY A 278 -4.94 -11.03 11.74
C GLY A 278 -3.47 -11.26 11.48
N PHE A 279 -2.62 -10.94 12.44
CA PHE A 279 -1.17 -11.09 12.32
C PHE A 279 -0.78 -12.56 12.15
N GLY A 280 0.04 -12.88 11.14
CA GLY A 280 0.59 -14.23 10.95
C GLY A 280 1.09 -14.53 9.54
N TYR A 281 1.62 -15.74 9.37
CA TYR A 281 2.24 -16.25 8.13
C TYR A 281 1.34 -17.24 7.37
N GLY A 282 0.26 -17.68 7.99
CA GLY A 282 -0.69 -18.65 7.42
C GLY A 282 -1.57 -18.04 6.32
N ASN A 283 -2.39 -18.90 5.67
CA ASN A 283 -3.41 -18.42 4.75
C ASN A 283 -4.47 -17.62 5.52
N GLY A 284 -4.87 -16.47 4.95
CA GLY A 284 -5.82 -15.58 5.59
C GLY A 284 -5.25 -14.72 6.73
N HIS A 285 -3.93 -14.82 7.00
CA HIS A 285 -3.23 -13.97 7.96
C HIS A 285 -2.20 -13.12 7.22
N PHE A 286 -1.82 -11.98 7.80
CA PHE A 286 -0.93 -11.01 7.16
C PHE A 286 0.19 -10.56 8.10
N VAL A 287 1.29 -10.12 7.50
CA VAL A 287 2.31 -9.32 8.18
C VAL A 287 2.43 -8.01 7.39
N GLU A 288 1.77 -6.96 7.89
CA GLU A 288 1.72 -5.63 7.27
C GLU A 288 1.08 -5.66 5.86
N ASN A 289 -0.26 -5.79 5.82
CA ASN A 289 -1.04 -5.69 4.59
C ASN A 289 -1.12 -4.24 4.10
N HIS A 290 -0.73 -4.00 2.83
CA HIS A 290 -0.76 -2.68 2.19
C HIS A 290 -1.88 -2.61 1.16
N GLY A 291 -1.56 -2.75 -0.13
CA GLY A 291 -2.51 -2.60 -1.23
C GLY A 291 -3.67 -3.59 -1.19
N ILE A 292 -4.84 -3.14 -1.65
CA ILE A 292 -6.05 -3.95 -1.75
C ILE A 292 -6.84 -3.55 -2.98
N VAL A 293 -7.37 -4.54 -3.71
CA VAL A 293 -8.23 -4.31 -4.88
C VAL A 293 -9.29 -5.40 -4.99
N THR A 294 -10.41 -5.09 -5.62
CA THR A 294 -11.47 -6.06 -5.97
C THR A 294 -11.53 -6.32 -7.46
N ASP A 295 -11.83 -7.57 -7.87
CA ASP A 295 -12.14 -7.90 -9.25
C ASP A 295 -13.65 -7.75 -9.54
N LYS A 296 -14.05 -7.93 -10.80
CA LYS A 296 -15.46 -7.82 -11.25
C LYS A 296 -16.38 -8.89 -10.67
N GLU A 297 -15.85 -9.94 -10.09
CA GLU A 297 -16.56 -10.97 -9.33
C GLU A 297 -16.57 -10.69 -7.83
N ASP A 298 -16.12 -9.50 -7.40
CA ASP A 298 -15.97 -9.03 -6.02
C ASP A 298 -15.00 -9.88 -5.17
N ASN A 299 -14.06 -10.60 -5.82
CA ASN A 299 -12.96 -11.19 -5.07
C ASN A 299 -11.97 -10.10 -4.66
N VAL A 300 -11.43 -10.27 -3.45
CA VAL A 300 -10.53 -9.31 -2.80
C VAL A 300 -9.10 -9.80 -2.90
N TYR A 301 -8.22 -9.00 -3.46
CA TYR A 301 -6.78 -9.26 -3.55
C TYR A 301 -6.03 -8.33 -2.62
N VAL A 302 -5.09 -8.86 -1.86
CA VAL A 302 -4.38 -8.13 -0.81
C VAL A 302 -2.89 -8.36 -0.93
N VAL A 303 -2.15 -7.27 -0.92
CA VAL A 303 -0.68 -7.30 -0.83
C VAL A 303 -0.28 -7.54 0.63
N ASP A 304 0.30 -8.70 0.89
CA ASP A 304 0.84 -9.10 2.18
C ASP A 304 2.35 -8.82 2.17
N THR A 305 2.69 -7.54 2.34
CA THR A 305 4.00 -6.94 2.00
C THR A 305 5.17 -7.64 2.65
N ARG A 306 5.12 -7.90 3.97
CA ARG A 306 6.24 -8.55 4.66
C ARG A 306 6.26 -10.06 4.53
N ASN A 307 5.15 -10.68 4.15
CA ASN A 307 5.13 -12.08 3.71
C ASN A 307 5.49 -12.22 2.23
N VAL A 308 5.69 -11.08 1.53
CA VAL A 308 6.14 -11.02 0.13
C VAL A 308 5.25 -11.84 -0.79
N ARG A 309 3.93 -11.65 -0.69
CA ARG A 309 2.93 -12.42 -1.43
C ARG A 309 1.66 -11.60 -1.67
N ILE A 310 0.86 -12.05 -2.62
CA ILE A 310 -0.52 -11.63 -2.82
C ILE A 310 -1.44 -12.74 -2.31
N GLN A 311 -2.52 -12.39 -1.62
CA GLN A 311 -3.56 -13.31 -1.21
C GLN A 311 -4.90 -12.91 -1.84
N LYS A 312 -5.65 -13.89 -2.37
CA LYS A 312 -6.99 -13.72 -2.93
C LYS A 312 -8.04 -14.32 -2.00
N PHE A 313 -9.13 -13.61 -1.80
CA PHE A 313 -10.30 -13.98 -1.01
C PHE A 313 -11.57 -13.80 -1.84
N ASN A 314 -12.65 -14.47 -1.46
CA ASN A 314 -13.97 -14.08 -1.94
C ASN A 314 -14.49 -12.85 -1.15
N SER A 315 -15.64 -12.29 -1.55
CA SER A 315 -16.29 -11.15 -0.88
C SER A 315 -16.68 -11.42 0.59
N GLU A 316 -16.73 -12.70 0.98
CA GLU A 316 -16.99 -13.14 2.35
C GLU A 316 -15.73 -13.23 3.21
N GLY A 317 -14.54 -12.96 2.64
CA GLY A 317 -13.24 -13.02 3.31
C GLY A 317 -12.69 -14.46 3.44
N GLU A 318 -13.25 -15.43 2.71
CA GLU A 318 -12.72 -16.78 2.68
C GLU A 318 -11.53 -16.87 1.72
N PHE A 319 -10.43 -17.46 2.19
CA PHE A 319 -9.21 -17.60 1.42
C PHE A 319 -9.41 -18.50 0.19
N ILE A 320 -8.99 -18.01 -0.98
CA ILE A 320 -9.04 -18.75 -2.24
C ILE A 320 -7.65 -19.26 -2.62
N THR A 321 -6.70 -18.36 -2.83
CA THR A 321 -5.34 -18.68 -3.28
C THR A 321 -4.33 -17.60 -2.89
N LYS A 322 -3.05 -17.87 -3.14
CA LYS A 322 -1.96 -16.94 -2.98
C LYS A 322 -0.83 -17.23 -3.96
N TRP A 323 -0.04 -16.23 -4.28
CA TRP A 323 1.20 -16.36 -5.05
C TRP A 323 2.23 -15.31 -4.63
N GLY A 324 3.45 -15.47 -5.12
CA GLY A 324 4.57 -14.61 -4.81
C GLY A 324 5.46 -15.20 -3.71
N SER A 325 6.72 -14.84 -3.78
CA SER A 325 7.74 -15.15 -2.79
C SER A 325 8.90 -14.18 -2.93
N LEU A 326 9.80 -14.14 -1.95
CA LEU A 326 10.98 -13.27 -1.98
C LEU A 326 11.94 -13.68 -3.10
N GLY A 327 12.35 -12.73 -3.93
CA GLY A 327 13.36 -12.94 -4.96
C GLY A 327 13.43 -11.86 -6.03
N CYS A 328 14.38 -11.99 -6.94
CA CYS A 328 14.58 -11.07 -8.06
C CYS A 328 13.93 -11.51 -9.39
N PRO A 329 13.66 -12.82 -9.66
CA PRO A 329 12.88 -13.19 -10.85
C PRO A 329 11.55 -12.44 -10.91
N ASP A 330 11.06 -12.21 -12.11
CA ASP A 330 9.89 -11.36 -12.34
C ASP A 330 8.59 -11.90 -11.72
N ASP A 331 8.49 -13.20 -11.46
CA ASP A 331 7.40 -13.85 -10.73
C ASP A 331 7.53 -13.80 -9.19
N HIS A 332 8.63 -13.18 -8.70
CA HIS A 332 8.92 -12.98 -7.28
C HIS A 332 8.82 -11.49 -6.94
N PHE A 333 8.80 -11.16 -5.66
CA PHE A 333 8.77 -9.79 -5.17
C PHE A 333 9.95 -9.52 -4.24
N LEU A 334 10.28 -8.23 -4.07
CA LEU A 334 11.17 -7.77 -3.00
C LEU A 334 10.34 -7.09 -1.91
N ILE A 335 9.61 -6.05 -2.25
CA ILE A 335 8.69 -5.34 -1.34
C ILE A 335 7.47 -4.91 -2.17
N PRO A 336 6.50 -5.80 -2.36
CA PRO A 336 5.27 -5.43 -3.05
C PRO A 336 4.48 -4.43 -2.20
N HIS A 337 4.01 -3.34 -2.82
CA HIS A 337 3.31 -2.27 -2.13
C HIS A 337 1.84 -2.22 -2.47
N ASP A 338 1.53 -2.08 -3.74
CA ASP A 338 0.16 -1.81 -4.17
C ASP A 338 -0.24 -2.70 -5.34
N ILE A 339 -1.54 -2.77 -5.63
CA ILE A 339 -2.13 -3.71 -6.56
C ILE A 339 -3.31 -3.09 -7.30
N ALA A 340 -3.38 -3.30 -8.61
CA ALA A 340 -4.52 -2.90 -9.44
C ALA A 340 -4.96 -4.04 -10.34
N ILE A 341 -6.20 -3.99 -10.82
CA ILE A 341 -6.79 -4.99 -11.75
C ILE A 341 -7.42 -4.27 -12.92
N ASP A 342 -7.12 -4.71 -14.15
CA ASP A 342 -7.79 -4.21 -15.35
C ASP A 342 -9.14 -4.93 -15.63
N SER A 343 -9.91 -4.40 -16.58
CA SER A 343 -11.21 -4.96 -16.96
C SER A 343 -11.15 -6.39 -17.53
N SER A 344 -9.97 -6.84 -17.94
CA SER A 344 -9.70 -8.21 -18.42
C SER A 344 -9.35 -9.17 -17.27
N GLY A 345 -9.16 -8.65 -16.04
CA GLY A 345 -8.77 -9.43 -14.85
C GLY A 345 -7.26 -9.64 -14.73
N ASN A 346 -6.44 -8.89 -15.48
CA ASN A 346 -5.00 -8.89 -15.27
C ASN A 346 -4.65 -8.06 -14.03
N ILE A 347 -3.70 -8.54 -13.27
CA ILE A 347 -3.28 -7.99 -11.98
C ILE A 347 -1.94 -7.31 -12.15
N TYR A 348 -1.85 -6.06 -11.70
CA TYR A 348 -0.63 -5.26 -11.71
C TYR A 348 -0.18 -5.01 -10.29
N VAL A 349 1.09 -5.24 -10.00
CA VAL A 349 1.68 -5.06 -8.67
C VAL A 349 2.88 -4.13 -8.76
N SER A 350 2.89 -3.08 -7.95
CA SER A 350 4.09 -2.26 -7.74
C SER A 350 5.00 -2.94 -6.72
N ASP A 351 6.30 -3.00 -7.04
CA ASP A 351 7.32 -3.59 -6.18
C ASP A 351 8.48 -2.61 -6.03
N SER A 352 8.68 -2.05 -4.86
CA SER A 352 9.63 -0.95 -4.67
C SER A 352 11.10 -1.36 -4.82
N GLY A 353 11.41 -2.63 -4.75
CA GLY A 353 12.78 -3.13 -4.86
C GLY A 353 13.73 -2.65 -3.77
N ASN A 354 13.27 -1.84 -2.83
CA ASN A 354 14.10 -1.20 -1.83
C ASN A 354 13.92 -1.85 -0.46
N VAL A 355 14.87 -2.68 -0.05
CA VAL A 355 14.89 -3.34 1.27
C VAL A 355 15.12 -2.37 2.45
N HIS A 356 15.29 -1.08 2.21
CA HIS A 356 15.44 -0.09 3.27
C HIS A 356 14.09 0.52 3.68
N PHE A 357 13.29 -0.21 4.41
CA PHE A 357 12.10 0.29 5.11
C PHE A 357 12.46 1.23 6.28
N ARG A 358 13.59 1.94 6.17
CA ARG A 358 14.01 2.89 7.20
C ARG A 358 14.36 4.23 6.62
N ALA A 359 13.75 5.19 7.25
CA ALA A 359 13.89 6.64 7.13
C ALA A 359 13.11 7.21 5.95
N GLN A 360 12.18 8.04 6.30
CA GLN A 360 11.74 9.21 5.56
C GLN A 360 12.89 9.85 4.74
N LYS A 361 13.33 9.18 3.68
CA LYS A 361 14.01 9.87 2.61
C LYS A 361 12.91 10.50 1.78
N THR A 362 12.50 11.65 2.22
CA THR A 362 11.77 12.61 1.40
C THR A 362 12.57 12.86 0.13
N CYS A 363 11.93 13.32 -0.93
CA CYS A 363 12.57 13.70 -2.19
C CYS A 363 13.82 14.63 -2.06
N GLU A 364 14.38 14.82 -0.87
CA GLU A 364 15.50 15.71 -0.56
C GLU A 364 16.90 15.22 -0.96
N SER A 365 17.09 13.95 -1.25
CA SER A 365 18.44 13.38 -1.29
C SER A 365 19.12 13.32 -2.66
N PHE A 366 18.56 13.95 -3.70
CA PHE A 366 19.06 13.82 -5.07
C PHE A 366 19.44 15.11 -5.77
N GLU A 367 19.62 16.23 -5.02
CA GLU A 367 20.34 17.40 -5.53
C GLU A 367 21.82 17.30 -5.09
N ASN A 368 22.65 16.56 -5.87
CA ASN A 368 24.11 16.78 -6.02
C ASN A 368 24.60 16.01 -7.25
#